data_9e8b406050c0250805d4af1b8ffa4e66
#
_entry.id   9e8b406050c0250805d4af1b8ffa4e66
#
_cell.length_a   1.000
_cell.length_b   1.000
_cell.length_c   1.000
_cell.angle_alpha   90.00
_cell.angle_beta   90.00
_cell.angle_gamma   90.00
#
_symmetry.space_group_name_H-M   'P 1'
#
loop_
_entity.id
_entity.type
_entity.pdbx_description
1 polymer ?
#
loop_
_entity_poly.entity_id
_entity_poly.type
_entity_poly.pdbx_seq_one_letter_code
_entity_poly.pdbx_strand_id
1 'polypeptide(L)'
;CLTAPYLAGLANRVIDAARIYGYSVYVTTYAEGTSRGAASLLRNFNATVSDRMILSLSEMEDLTPEDVSVDFPLVCVGARFTHHKADHVTPDDVQSARLATEYLLDRGVSRPAVVGSRTDFAQLSTLRDVTEGNAQLRMRGVFEACCDRNIALATELMPNVGHDWSIGSGARNMQRIIDSGVPFDGVIALNDQLAMGALSTLAANGISVPDQVQVIGFDNNEEAAYFQPP
;
A
#
# COMPACT_ATOMS: atom_id res chain seq x y z
N CYS A 1 3.57 -7.49 10.38
CA CYS A 1 3.97 -7.13 11.76
C CYS A 1 3.02 -6.07 12.32
N LEU A 2 2.55 -6.20 13.57
CA LEU A 2 1.65 -5.23 14.21
C LEU A 2 2.32 -3.87 14.52
N THR A 3 3.57 -3.69 14.16
CA THR A 3 4.27 -2.39 14.24
C THR A 3 3.91 -1.44 13.09
N ALA A 4 3.28 -1.94 12.01
CA ALA A 4 2.78 -1.08 10.96
C ALA A 4 1.46 -0.41 11.43
N PRO A 5 1.36 0.93 11.46
CA PRO A 5 0.18 1.65 11.97
C PRO A 5 -1.12 1.20 11.32
N TYR A 6 -1.13 1.00 10.00
CA TYR A 6 -2.29 0.50 9.28
C TYR A 6 -2.77 -0.87 9.81
N LEU A 7 -1.86 -1.84 9.98
CA LEU A 7 -2.23 -3.18 10.46
C LEU A 7 -2.67 -3.18 11.92
N ALA A 8 -2.05 -2.36 12.75
CA ALA A 8 -2.46 -2.17 14.14
C ALA A 8 -3.86 -1.54 14.21
N GLY A 9 -4.11 -0.52 13.41
CA GLY A 9 -5.43 0.13 13.29
C GLY A 9 -6.51 -0.85 12.81
N LEU A 10 -6.22 -1.65 11.78
CA LEU A 10 -7.13 -2.69 11.28
C LEU A 10 -7.46 -3.70 12.38
N ALA A 11 -6.45 -4.23 13.08
CA ALA A 11 -6.65 -5.19 14.17
C ALA A 11 -7.54 -4.61 15.28
N ASN A 12 -7.31 -3.37 15.70
CA ASN A 12 -8.13 -2.70 16.70
C ASN A 12 -9.59 -2.54 16.25
N ARG A 13 -9.82 -2.15 14.99
CA ARG A 13 -11.18 -2.03 14.43
C ARG A 13 -11.90 -3.37 14.37
N VAL A 14 -11.19 -4.45 14.02
CA VAL A 14 -11.74 -5.82 14.04
C VAL A 14 -12.11 -6.23 15.46
N ILE A 15 -11.23 -5.96 16.46
CA ILE A 15 -11.49 -6.25 17.88
C ILE A 15 -12.74 -5.50 18.38
N ASP A 16 -12.85 -4.21 18.08
CA ASP A 16 -13.99 -3.40 18.52
C ASP A 16 -15.30 -3.85 17.87
N ALA A 17 -15.26 -4.13 16.56
CA ALA A 17 -16.44 -4.66 15.86
C ALA A 17 -16.85 -6.05 16.41
N ALA A 18 -15.90 -6.95 16.61
CA ALA A 18 -16.17 -8.29 17.15
C ALA A 18 -16.82 -8.23 18.54
N ARG A 19 -16.36 -7.32 19.40
CA ARG A 19 -16.93 -7.11 20.74
C ARG A 19 -18.41 -6.75 20.70
N ILE A 20 -18.84 -5.94 19.72
CA ILE A 20 -20.26 -5.56 19.55
C ILE A 20 -21.13 -6.77 19.29
N TYR A 21 -20.59 -7.78 18.61
CA TYR A 21 -21.28 -9.03 18.29
C TYR A 21 -21.01 -10.17 19.27
N GLY A 22 -20.35 -9.89 20.40
CA GLY A 22 -20.10 -10.87 21.46
C GLY A 22 -18.96 -11.86 21.17
N TYR A 23 -18.07 -11.53 20.23
CA TYR A 23 -16.90 -12.36 19.90
C TYR A 23 -15.65 -11.91 20.66
N SER A 24 -14.80 -12.88 21.00
CA SER A 24 -13.43 -12.64 21.43
C SER A 24 -12.49 -12.78 20.24
N VAL A 25 -11.45 -11.95 20.18
CA VAL A 25 -10.47 -11.96 19.09
C VAL A 25 -9.11 -12.40 19.61
N TYR A 26 -8.51 -13.39 18.96
CA TYR A 26 -7.13 -13.79 19.16
C TYR A 26 -6.32 -13.32 17.95
N VAL A 27 -5.27 -12.55 18.19
CA VAL A 27 -4.39 -12.05 17.13
C VAL A 27 -3.13 -12.90 17.11
N THR A 28 -2.83 -13.45 15.96
CA THR A 28 -1.59 -14.19 15.71
C THR A 28 -0.90 -13.64 14.46
N THR A 29 0.39 -13.92 14.34
CA THR A 29 1.18 -13.54 13.17
C THR A 29 1.84 -14.77 12.57
N TYR A 30 2.09 -14.74 11.27
CA TYR A 30 2.93 -15.73 10.60
C TYR A 30 4.24 -15.08 10.13
N ALA A 31 5.24 -15.88 9.79
CA ALA A 31 6.55 -15.38 9.38
C ALA A 31 6.43 -14.58 8.06
N GLU A 32 6.78 -13.31 8.13
CA GLU A 32 6.88 -12.46 6.94
C GLU A 32 8.07 -12.90 6.07
N GLY A 33 7.95 -12.66 4.76
CA GLY A 33 9.03 -12.96 3.81
C GLY A 33 9.05 -14.40 3.28
N THR A 34 8.07 -15.21 3.66
CA THR A 34 7.84 -16.52 3.03
C THR A 34 6.57 -16.46 2.18
N SER A 35 6.62 -16.93 0.93
CA SER A 35 5.45 -16.96 0.04
C SER A 35 4.35 -17.94 0.47
N ARG A 36 4.54 -18.66 1.59
CA ARG A 36 3.66 -19.74 2.07
C ARG A 36 3.24 -19.58 3.54
N GLY A 37 3.48 -18.40 4.14
CA GLY A 37 3.17 -18.17 5.56
C GLY A 37 1.68 -18.27 5.87
N ALA A 38 0.83 -17.63 5.07
CA ALA A 38 -0.62 -17.68 5.18
C ALA A 38 -1.16 -19.10 4.95
N ALA A 39 -0.67 -19.82 3.93
CA ALA A 39 -1.06 -21.20 3.68
C ALA A 39 -0.71 -22.14 4.86
N SER A 40 0.42 -21.91 5.50
CA SER A 40 0.80 -22.66 6.71
C SER A 40 -0.15 -22.37 7.87
N LEU A 41 -0.53 -21.09 8.07
CA LEU A 41 -1.48 -20.70 9.11
C LEU A 41 -2.85 -21.34 8.89
N LEU A 42 -3.35 -21.34 7.65
CA LEU A 42 -4.63 -21.96 7.30
C LEU A 42 -4.64 -23.46 7.59
N ARG A 43 -3.59 -24.18 7.19
CA ARG A 43 -3.47 -25.63 7.47
C ARG A 43 -3.37 -25.97 8.94
N ASN A 44 -2.86 -25.07 9.76
CA ASN A 44 -2.71 -25.27 11.21
C ASN A 44 -3.85 -24.61 12.02
N PHE A 45 -4.97 -24.27 11.37
CA PHE A 45 -6.14 -23.73 12.07
C PHE A 45 -6.61 -24.72 13.14
N ASN A 46 -6.84 -24.20 14.35
CA ASN A 46 -7.29 -25.00 15.48
C ASN A 46 -8.71 -24.64 15.88
N ALA A 47 -9.66 -25.47 15.46
CA ALA A 47 -11.08 -25.31 15.73
C ALA A 47 -11.46 -25.39 17.24
N THR A 48 -10.54 -25.81 18.11
CA THR A 48 -10.78 -25.77 19.57
C THR A 48 -10.45 -24.39 20.18
N VAL A 49 -9.75 -23.53 19.43
CA VAL A 49 -9.34 -22.19 19.86
C VAL A 49 -10.17 -21.11 19.19
N SER A 50 -10.56 -21.32 17.95
CA SER A 50 -11.27 -20.30 17.15
C SER A 50 -12.33 -20.93 16.23
N ASP A 51 -13.46 -20.25 16.06
CA ASP A 51 -14.56 -20.70 15.20
C ASP A 51 -14.42 -20.22 13.76
N ARG A 52 -13.64 -19.16 13.53
CA ARG A 52 -13.49 -18.50 12.23
C ARG A 52 -12.18 -17.70 12.16
N MET A 53 -11.78 -17.30 10.95
CA MET A 53 -10.55 -16.56 10.75
C MET A 53 -10.77 -15.33 9.87
N ILE A 54 -10.12 -14.22 10.26
CA ILE A 54 -9.85 -13.08 9.38
C ILE A 54 -8.36 -13.10 9.08
N LEU A 55 -7.99 -13.25 7.82
CA LEU A 55 -6.61 -13.40 7.37
C LEU A 55 -6.17 -12.17 6.57
N SER A 56 -5.24 -11.39 7.11
CA SER A 56 -4.59 -10.32 6.35
C SER A 56 -3.53 -10.91 5.44
N LEU A 57 -3.66 -10.67 4.14
CA LEU A 57 -2.78 -11.20 3.10
C LEU A 57 -1.71 -10.19 2.72
N SER A 58 -0.44 -10.59 2.83
CA SER A 58 0.69 -9.85 2.28
C SER A 58 0.75 -10.00 0.76
N GLU A 59 1.29 -9.00 0.07
CA GLU A 59 1.55 -9.07 -1.37
C GLU A 59 2.55 -10.18 -1.76
N MET A 60 3.32 -10.69 -0.80
CA MET A 60 4.29 -11.77 -1.02
C MET A 60 3.68 -13.17 -0.94
N GLU A 61 2.41 -13.28 -0.53
CA GLU A 61 1.75 -14.58 -0.41
C GLU A 61 1.40 -15.15 -1.78
N ASP A 62 1.76 -16.40 -1.97
CA ASP A 62 1.38 -17.20 -3.14
C ASP A 62 0.39 -18.28 -2.67
N LEU A 63 -0.89 -17.95 -2.77
CA LEU A 63 -1.99 -18.83 -2.36
C LEU A 63 -2.56 -19.57 -3.56
N THR A 64 -2.64 -20.88 -3.44
CA THR A 64 -3.36 -21.69 -4.42
C THR A 64 -4.84 -21.79 -4.05
N PRO A 65 -5.74 -22.18 -4.99
CA PRO A 65 -7.13 -22.43 -4.69
C PRO A 65 -7.34 -23.43 -3.55
N GLU A 66 -6.47 -24.42 -3.43
CA GLU A 66 -6.50 -25.45 -2.39
C GLU A 66 -6.15 -24.88 -1.01
N ASP A 67 -5.22 -23.92 -0.93
CA ASP A 67 -4.83 -23.31 0.33
C ASP A 67 -5.97 -22.55 1.00
N VAL A 68 -6.84 -21.91 0.21
CA VAL A 68 -7.99 -21.11 0.71
C VAL A 68 -9.31 -21.89 0.70
N SER A 69 -9.28 -23.15 0.23
CA SER A 69 -10.43 -24.03 0.27
C SER A 69 -10.52 -24.77 1.61
N VAL A 70 -10.94 -24.04 2.64
CA VAL A 70 -11.01 -24.50 4.03
C VAL A 70 -12.46 -24.81 4.44
N ASP A 71 -12.65 -25.61 5.49
CA ASP A 71 -13.95 -26.03 6.02
C ASP A 71 -14.46 -25.16 7.19
N PHE A 72 -13.82 -24.03 7.43
CA PHE A 72 -14.22 -23.04 8.43
C PHE A 72 -14.45 -21.67 7.79
N PRO A 73 -15.23 -20.77 8.44
CA PRO A 73 -15.46 -19.43 7.92
C PRO A 73 -14.17 -18.63 7.83
N LEU A 74 -13.82 -18.21 6.61
CA LEU A 74 -12.60 -17.45 6.31
C LEU A 74 -12.96 -16.15 5.57
N VAL A 75 -12.44 -15.04 6.09
CA VAL A 75 -12.46 -13.73 5.42
C VAL A 75 -11.03 -13.29 5.17
N CYS A 76 -10.67 -13.03 3.92
CA CYS A 76 -9.37 -12.51 3.55
C CYS A 76 -9.43 -10.98 3.45
N VAL A 77 -8.37 -10.28 3.91
CA VAL A 77 -8.21 -8.83 3.80
C VAL A 77 -6.92 -8.51 3.08
N GLY A 78 -7.00 -7.63 2.09
CA GLY A 78 -5.84 -7.21 1.28
C GLY A 78 -6.03 -7.49 -0.21
N ALA A 79 -5.07 -7.07 -1.03
CA ALA A 79 -5.19 -7.07 -2.48
C ALA A 79 -4.61 -8.34 -3.14
N ARG A 80 -4.81 -9.51 -2.53
CA ARG A 80 -4.44 -10.82 -3.12
C ARG A 80 -5.67 -11.60 -3.54
N PHE A 81 -5.56 -12.29 -4.66
CA PHE A 81 -6.67 -13.07 -5.20
C PHE A 81 -6.97 -14.30 -4.33
N THR A 82 -8.22 -14.46 -3.94
CA THR A 82 -8.70 -15.57 -3.08
C THR A 82 -9.35 -16.70 -3.88
N HIS A 83 -9.22 -16.70 -5.20
CA HIS A 83 -9.79 -17.69 -6.12
C HIS A 83 -11.31 -17.89 -5.95
N HIS A 84 -12.03 -16.89 -5.42
CA HIS A 84 -13.45 -16.98 -5.06
C HIS A 84 -13.78 -18.12 -4.07
N LYS A 85 -12.82 -18.55 -3.25
CA LYS A 85 -12.97 -19.62 -2.26
C LYS A 85 -13.17 -19.10 -0.83
N ALA A 86 -12.88 -17.83 -0.60
CA ALA A 86 -13.08 -17.15 0.68
C ALA A 86 -13.71 -15.78 0.44
N ASP A 87 -14.45 -15.29 1.43
CA ASP A 87 -14.89 -13.90 1.44
C ASP A 87 -13.68 -12.97 1.42
N HIS A 88 -13.81 -11.85 0.72
CA HIS A 88 -12.67 -10.94 0.49
C HIS A 88 -13.07 -9.49 0.72
N VAL A 89 -12.24 -8.79 1.50
CA VAL A 89 -12.37 -7.35 1.76
C VAL A 89 -11.08 -6.65 1.32
N THR A 90 -11.20 -5.76 0.37
CA THR A 90 -10.07 -4.97 -0.15
C THR A 90 -10.54 -3.57 -0.54
N PRO A 91 -9.71 -2.52 -0.37
CA PRO A 91 -9.99 -1.23 -0.97
C PRO A 91 -9.87 -1.31 -2.50
N ASP A 92 -10.51 -0.39 -3.20
CA ASP A 92 -10.24 -0.19 -4.63
C ASP A 92 -8.95 0.61 -4.78
N ASP A 93 -7.81 -0.08 -4.75
CA ASP A 93 -6.48 0.53 -4.81
C ASP A 93 -6.23 1.26 -6.15
N VAL A 94 -6.79 0.76 -7.26
CA VAL A 94 -6.66 1.39 -8.58
C VAL A 94 -7.41 2.73 -8.58
N GLN A 95 -8.68 2.71 -8.22
CA GLN A 95 -9.51 3.91 -8.23
C GLN A 95 -9.03 4.94 -7.20
N SER A 96 -8.63 4.50 -6.01
CA SER A 96 -8.11 5.38 -4.97
C SER A 96 -6.83 6.09 -5.41
N ALA A 97 -5.87 5.37 -6.01
CA ALA A 97 -4.64 5.95 -6.50
C ALA A 97 -4.85 6.85 -7.71
N ARG A 98 -5.81 6.48 -8.58
CA ARG A 98 -6.23 7.32 -9.69
C ARG A 98 -6.77 8.66 -9.18
N LEU A 99 -7.73 8.66 -8.25
CA LEU A 99 -8.31 9.87 -7.65
C LEU A 99 -7.25 10.75 -6.96
N ALA A 100 -6.34 10.15 -6.20
CA ALA A 100 -5.24 10.88 -5.56
C ALA A 100 -4.33 11.55 -6.58
N THR A 101 -4.01 10.87 -7.68
CA THR A 101 -3.20 11.40 -8.76
C THR A 101 -3.93 12.53 -9.48
N GLU A 102 -5.19 12.31 -9.89
CA GLU A 102 -6.02 13.32 -10.54
C GLU A 102 -6.13 14.59 -9.70
N TYR A 103 -6.28 14.45 -8.37
CA TYR A 103 -6.30 15.58 -7.44
C TYR A 103 -5.04 16.44 -7.53
N LEU A 104 -3.85 15.84 -7.57
CA LEU A 104 -2.60 16.59 -7.75
C LEU A 104 -2.50 17.22 -9.13
N LEU A 105 -2.86 16.49 -10.19
CA LEU A 105 -2.83 16.98 -11.56
C LEU A 105 -3.78 18.17 -11.76
N ASP A 106 -4.98 18.14 -11.17
CA ASP A 106 -5.95 19.23 -11.19
C ASP A 106 -5.45 20.49 -10.45
N ARG A 107 -4.50 20.34 -9.53
CA ARG A 107 -3.82 21.42 -8.81
C ARG A 107 -2.56 21.92 -9.51
N GLY A 108 -2.29 21.44 -10.72
CA GLY A 108 -1.21 21.93 -11.56
C GLY A 108 0.07 21.11 -11.53
N VAL A 109 0.11 19.98 -10.82
CA VAL A 109 1.25 19.05 -10.90
C VAL A 109 1.38 18.56 -12.34
N SER A 110 2.57 18.66 -12.91
CA SER A 110 2.89 18.29 -14.27
C SER A 110 3.99 17.25 -14.41
N ARG A 111 4.77 17.04 -13.35
CA ARG A 111 5.90 16.12 -13.29
C ARG A 111 5.84 15.33 -11.98
N PRO A 112 4.90 14.37 -11.87
CA PRO A 112 4.72 13.59 -10.67
C PRO A 112 5.88 12.61 -10.46
N ALA A 113 6.35 12.52 -9.22
CA ALA A 113 7.21 11.46 -8.71
C ALA A 113 6.38 10.46 -7.90
N VAL A 114 6.80 9.21 -7.83
CA VAL A 114 6.13 8.16 -7.04
C VAL A 114 7.09 7.54 -6.05
N VAL A 115 6.71 7.57 -4.77
CA VAL A 115 7.44 6.91 -3.69
C VAL A 115 6.66 5.68 -3.24
N GLY A 116 7.27 4.50 -3.32
CA GLY A 116 6.64 3.23 -2.97
C GLY A 116 6.48 2.26 -4.14
N SER A 117 6.91 2.66 -5.33
CA SER A 117 6.87 1.78 -6.49
C SER A 117 7.69 0.50 -6.26
N ARG A 118 7.12 -0.64 -6.67
CA ARG A 118 7.80 -1.95 -6.72
C ARG A 118 7.94 -2.46 -8.14
N THR A 119 7.43 -1.71 -9.10
CA THR A 119 7.39 -2.10 -10.49
C THR A 119 8.70 -1.72 -11.16
N ASP A 120 9.29 -2.63 -11.92
CA ASP A 120 10.34 -2.30 -12.87
C ASP A 120 9.72 -1.54 -14.04
N PHE A 121 10.28 -0.37 -14.38
CA PHE A 121 9.71 0.54 -15.38
C PHE A 121 9.66 0.01 -16.79
N ALA A 122 10.50 -0.96 -17.12
CA ALA A 122 10.37 -1.68 -18.38
C ALA A 122 8.98 -2.33 -18.55
N GLN A 123 8.19 -2.39 -17.48
CA GLN A 123 6.90 -3.06 -17.42
C GLN A 123 5.70 -2.12 -17.21
N LEU A 124 5.84 -0.79 -17.33
CA LEU A 124 4.70 0.14 -17.15
C LEU A 124 3.49 -0.21 -18.02
N SER A 125 3.72 -0.68 -19.24
CA SER A 125 2.64 -1.11 -20.14
C SER A 125 1.87 -2.32 -19.61
N THR A 126 2.49 -3.17 -18.79
CA THR A 126 1.86 -4.36 -18.21
C THR A 126 1.04 -4.04 -16.96
N LEU A 127 1.18 -2.83 -16.40
CA LEU A 127 0.40 -2.41 -15.23
C LEU A 127 -1.10 -2.45 -15.47
N ARG A 128 -1.56 -2.27 -16.71
CA ARG A 128 -2.99 -2.33 -17.06
C ARG A 128 -3.60 -3.70 -16.82
N ASP A 129 -2.80 -4.74 -16.88
CA ASP A 129 -3.24 -6.13 -16.74
C ASP A 129 -3.09 -6.64 -15.29
N VAL A 130 -2.56 -5.81 -14.39
CA VAL A 130 -2.39 -6.17 -12.98
C VAL A 130 -3.75 -6.25 -12.29
N THR A 131 -3.98 -7.36 -11.58
CA THR A 131 -5.24 -7.65 -10.89
C THR A 131 -5.09 -7.81 -9.38
N GLU A 132 -3.85 -7.81 -8.87
CA GLU A 132 -3.57 -8.01 -7.46
C GLU A 132 -2.26 -7.33 -7.02
N GLY A 133 -2.08 -7.18 -5.70
CA GLY A 133 -0.93 -6.51 -5.11
C GLY A 133 -1.15 -5.00 -4.93
N ASN A 134 -1.17 -4.53 -3.68
CA ASN A 134 -1.48 -3.12 -3.37
C ASN A 134 -0.58 -2.13 -4.12
N ALA A 135 0.74 -2.39 -4.16
CA ALA A 135 1.68 -1.50 -4.84
C ALA A 135 1.42 -1.43 -6.34
N GLN A 136 1.22 -2.59 -6.99
CA GLN A 136 0.98 -2.67 -8.42
C GLN A 136 -0.37 -2.06 -8.79
N LEU A 137 -1.42 -2.30 -8.00
CA LEU A 137 -2.75 -1.73 -8.23
C LEU A 137 -2.74 -0.21 -8.05
N ARG A 138 -2.08 0.32 -7.01
CA ARG A 138 -1.90 1.78 -6.84
C ARG A 138 -1.07 2.37 -7.98
N MET A 139 0.02 1.72 -8.37
CA MET A 139 0.81 2.15 -9.54
C MET A 139 -0.01 2.14 -10.84
N ARG A 140 -0.88 1.15 -11.04
CA ARG A 140 -1.81 1.13 -12.16
C ARG A 140 -2.71 2.38 -12.15
N GLY A 141 -3.30 2.73 -11.01
CA GLY A 141 -4.14 3.93 -10.89
C GLY A 141 -3.38 5.22 -11.20
N VAL A 142 -2.16 5.36 -10.70
CA VAL A 142 -1.27 6.49 -11.03
C VAL A 142 -0.98 6.56 -12.52
N PHE A 143 -0.60 5.42 -13.12
CA PHE A 143 -0.28 5.33 -14.54
C PHE A 143 -1.47 5.68 -15.43
N GLU A 144 -2.66 5.15 -15.13
CA GLU A 144 -3.88 5.45 -15.88
C GLU A 144 -4.23 6.94 -15.83
N ALA A 145 -4.18 7.57 -14.63
CA ALA A 145 -4.44 9.00 -14.47
C ALA A 145 -3.45 9.88 -15.26
N CYS A 146 -2.17 9.54 -15.23
CA CYS A 146 -1.14 10.25 -15.99
C CYS A 146 -1.33 10.08 -17.50
N CYS A 147 -1.64 8.86 -17.97
CA CYS A 147 -1.90 8.60 -19.38
C CYS A 147 -3.07 9.41 -19.91
N ASP A 148 -4.18 9.50 -19.15
CA ASP A 148 -5.38 10.27 -19.57
C ASP A 148 -5.10 11.77 -19.71
N ARG A 149 -4.09 12.28 -19.02
CA ARG A 149 -3.64 13.68 -19.11
C ARG A 149 -2.41 13.88 -20.01
N ASN A 150 -1.94 12.82 -20.72
CA ASN A 150 -0.72 12.84 -21.54
C ASN A 150 0.53 13.26 -20.75
N ILE A 151 0.61 12.89 -19.46
CA ILE A 151 1.76 13.11 -18.59
C ILE A 151 2.62 11.87 -18.61
N ALA A 152 3.89 12.02 -19.00
CA ALA A 152 4.86 10.93 -18.94
C ALA A 152 5.40 10.76 -17.52
N LEU A 153 5.46 9.52 -17.04
CA LEU A 153 6.15 9.17 -15.81
C LEU A 153 7.63 8.91 -16.12
N ALA A 154 8.51 9.70 -15.54
CA ALA A 154 9.95 9.50 -15.69
C ALA A 154 10.44 8.39 -14.75
N THR A 155 11.25 7.46 -15.25
CA THR A 155 11.73 6.30 -14.50
C THR A 155 12.56 6.69 -13.28
N GLU A 156 13.33 7.75 -13.40
CA GLU A 156 14.18 8.32 -12.33
C GLU A 156 13.35 8.86 -11.15
N LEU A 157 12.10 9.26 -11.43
CA LEU A 157 11.17 9.79 -10.43
C LEU A 157 10.35 8.71 -9.71
N MET A 158 10.63 7.44 -9.98
CA MET A 158 9.88 6.32 -9.40
C MET A 158 10.81 5.15 -9.00
N PRO A 159 11.81 5.39 -8.15
CA PRO A 159 12.75 4.36 -7.75
C PRO A 159 12.04 3.21 -7.03
N ASN A 160 12.46 1.98 -7.33
CA ASN A 160 11.93 0.79 -6.68
C ASN A 160 12.35 0.76 -5.20
N VAL A 161 11.39 0.57 -4.31
CA VAL A 161 11.59 0.47 -2.85
C VAL A 161 11.62 -0.98 -2.33
N GLY A 162 11.36 -1.96 -3.17
CA GLY A 162 11.11 -3.33 -2.74
C GLY A 162 9.82 -3.42 -1.90
N HIS A 163 9.87 -4.17 -0.80
CA HIS A 163 8.72 -4.38 0.09
C HIS A 163 8.76 -3.52 1.37
N ASP A 164 9.74 -2.63 1.52
CA ASP A 164 9.88 -1.77 2.70
C ASP A 164 9.11 -0.45 2.50
N TRP A 165 7.90 -0.39 3.05
CA TRP A 165 7.04 0.79 3.04
C TRP A 165 7.11 1.60 4.35
N SER A 166 8.29 1.65 4.96
CA SER A 166 8.56 2.42 6.17
C SER A 166 8.89 3.90 5.88
N ILE A 167 8.88 4.73 6.93
CA ILE A 167 9.34 6.13 6.87
C ILE A 167 10.78 6.20 6.33
N GLY A 168 11.66 5.31 6.81
CA GLY A 168 13.05 5.26 6.35
C GLY A 168 13.19 4.93 4.87
N SER A 169 12.33 4.07 4.35
CA SER A 169 12.28 3.76 2.92
C SER A 169 11.80 4.97 2.11
N GLY A 170 10.75 5.65 2.57
CA GLY A 170 10.26 6.89 1.98
C GLY A 170 11.36 7.96 1.88
N ALA A 171 12.11 8.14 2.97
CA ALA A 171 13.23 9.09 3.01
C ALA A 171 14.32 8.74 2.00
N ARG A 172 14.78 7.48 1.99
CA ARG A 172 15.81 7.02 1.03
C ARG A 172 15.38 7.18 -0.43
N ASN A 173 14.12 6.88 -0.71
CA ASN A 173 13.59 7.00 -2.07
C ASN A 173 13.44 8.43 -2.51
N MET A 174 12.92 9.30 -1.64
CA MET A 174 12.85 10.73 -1.95
C MET A 174 14.24 11.32 -2.20
N GLN A 175 15.25 10.92 -1.43
CA GLN A 175 16.63 11.35 -1.67
C GLN A 175 17.14 10.90 -3.05
N ARG A 176 16.86 9.66 -3.47
CA ARG A 176 17.23 9.19 -4.82
C ARG A 176 16.55 10.00 -5.94
N ILE A 177 15.29 10.39 -5.73
CA ILE A 177 14.54 11.24 -6.67
C ILE A 177 15.24 12.60 -6.77
N ILE A 178 15.59 13.24 -5.65
CA ILE A 178 16.30 14.52 -5.62
C ILE A 178 17.68 14.40 -6.29
N ASP A 179 18.43 13.36 -5.95
CA ASP A 179 19.79 13.11 -6.47
C ASP A 179 19.80 12.81 -7.97
N SER A 180 18.68 12.38 -8.56
CA SER A 180 18.55 12.15 -10.00
C SER A 180 18.68 13.46 -10.80
N GLY A 181 18.41 14.60 -10.18
CA GLY A 181 18.42 15.91 -10.83
C GLY A 181 17.26 16.12 -11.82
N VAL A 182 16.36 15.13 -11.97
CA VAL A 182 15.17 15.25 -12.81
C VAL A 182 14.14 16.13 -12.11
N PRO A 183 13.63 17.20 -12.75
CA PRO A 183 12.65 18.09 -12.11
C PRO A 183 11.32 17.38 -11.83
N PHE A 184 10.76 17.62 -10.64
CA PHE A 184 9.43 17.16 -10.23
C PHE A 184 8.71 18.28 -9.45
N ASP A 185 7.37 18.24 -9.43
CA ASP A 185 6.51 19.22 -8.78
C ASP A 185 5.38 18.59 -7.95
N GLY A 186 5.32 17.26 -7.93
CA GLY A 186 4.41 16.50 -7.09
C GLY A 186 4.97 15.16 -6.67
N VAL A 187 4.56 14.65 -5.52
CA VAL A 187 4.93 13.33 -4.98
C VAL A 187 3.66 12.57 -4.61
N ILE A 188 3.50 11.40 -5.20
CA ILE A 188 2.48 10.42 -4.84
C ILE A 188 3.19 9.34 -4.02
N ALA A 189 3.00 9.34 -2.72
CA ALA A 189 3.52 8.30 -1.83
C ALA A 189 2.46 7.21 -1.65
N LEU A 190 2.82 5.96 -1.89
CA LEU A 190 1.84 4.87 -1.91
C LEU A 190 1.35 4.43 -0.52
N ASN A 191 1.85 5.06 0.55
CA ASN A 191 1.25 5.07 1.89
C ASN A 191 1.75 6.28 2.70
N ASP A 192 1.17 6.54 3.87
CA ASP A 192 1.52 7.68 4.72
C ASP A 192 2.92 7.58 5.32
N GLN A 193 3.40 6.38 5.65
CA GLN A 193 4.77 6.18 6.16
C GLN A 193 5.80 6.63 5.13
N LEU A 194 5.59 6.30 3.87
CA LEU A 194 6.42 6.76 2.76
C LEU A 194 6.31 8.28 2.57
N ALA A 195 5.09 8.84 2.67
CA ALA A 195 4.86 10.28 2.59
C ALA A 195 5.61 11.04 3.68
N MET A 196 5.55 10.57 4.92
CA MET A 196 6.28 11.15 6.06
C MET A 196 7.79 11.15 5.83
N GLY A 197 8.34 10.06 5.30
CA GLY A 197 9.75 9.97 4.92
C GLY A 197 10.11 10.95 3.81
N ALA A 198 9.26 11.06 2.79
CA ALA A 198 9.43 12.01 1.71
C ALA A 198 9.39 13.46 2.20
N LEU A 199 8.40 13.84 3.02
CA LEU A 199 8.28 15.17 3.61
C LEU A 199 9.52 15.54 4.42
N SER A 200 10.01 14.64 5.27
CA SER A 200 11.23 14.86 6.06
C SER A 200 12.44 15.13 5.16
N THR A 201 12.57 14.39 4.06
CA THR A 201 13.70 14.54 3.12
C THR A 201 13.57 15.82 2.30
N LEU A 202 12.38 16.18 1.83
CA LEU A 202 12.11 17.44 1.12
C LEU A 202 12.49 18.63 2.00
N ALA A 203 12.06 18.64 3.27
CA ALA A 203 12.41 19.69 4.23
C ALA A 203 13.92 19.79 4.47
N ALA A 204 14.62 18.65 4.63
CA ALA A 204 16.07 18.60 4.81
C ALA A 204 16.86 19.15 3.61
N ASN A 205 16.27 19.08 2.40
CA ASN A 205 16.84 19.63 1.17
C ASN A 205 16.34 21.06 0.84
N GLY A 206 15.59 21.70 1.75
CA GLY A 206 15.08 23.06 1.57
C GLY A 206 13.98 23.19 0.51
N ILE A 207 13.30 22.08 0.18
CA ILE A 207 12.20 22.05 -0.78
C ILE A 207 10.89 22.24 -0.01
N SER A 208 10.17 23.32 -0.29
CA SER A 208 8.93 23.65 0.42
C SER A 208 7.74 22.85 -0.10
N VAL A 209 6.92 22.38 0.86
CA VAL A 209 5.65 21.71 0.60
C VAL A 209 4.56 22.55 1.23
N PRO A 210 3.48 22.91 0.53
CA PRO A 210 3.14 22.52 -0.84
C PRO A 210 3.65 23.47 -1.94
N ASP A 211 4.39 24.54 -1.64
CA ASP A 211 4.67 25.64 -2.57
C ASP A 211 5.52 25.24 -3.78
N GLN A 212 6.55 24.42 -3.58
CA GLN A 212 7.41 23.93 -4.65
C GLN A 212 7.02 22.51 -5.10
N VAL A 213 6.62 21.67 -4.15
CA VAL A 213 6.23 20.27 -4.41
C VAL A 213 4.99 19.94 -3.59
N GLN A 214 3.97 19.44 -4.24
CA GLN A 214 2.78 18.93 -3.56
C GLN A 214 2.96 17.46 -3.22
N VAL A 215 2.49 17.00 -2.04
CA VAL A 215 2.63 15.61 -1.60
C VAL A 215 1.26 15.05 -1.24
N ILE A 216 0.98 13.82 -1.66
CA ILE A 216 -0.20 13.06 -1.24
C ILE A 216 0.20 11.65 -0.80
N GLY A 217 -0.44 11.16 0.28
CA GLY A 217 -0.26 9.82 0.82
C GLY A 217 -1.54 8.98 0.75
N PHE A 218 -1.51 7.82 1.40
CA PHE A 218 -2.62 6.89 1.57
C PHE A 218 -2.64 6.37 3.00
N ASP A 219 -3.78 5.85 3.44
CA ASP A 219 -4.12 5.20 4.71
C ASP A 219 -4.80 6.13 5.71
N ASN A 220 -4.54 7.43 5.71
CA ASN A 220 -5.02 8.40 6.69
C ASN A 220 -4.68 7.97 8.13
N ASN A 221 -3.41 7.64 8.35
CA ASN A 221 -2.90 7.32 9.69
C ASN A 221 -3.00 8.55 10.60
N GLU A 222 -3.19 8.32 11.90
CA GLU A 222 -3.34 9.40 12.89
C GLU A 222 -2.15 10.38 12.85
N GLU A 223 -0.95 9.87 12.67
CA GLU A 223 0.28 10.67 12.62
C GLU A 223 0.31 11.66 11.46
N ALA A 224 -0.40 11.36 10.34
CA ALA A 224 -0.44 12.23 9.17
C ALA A 224 -0.98 13.62 9.51
N ALA A 225 -1.96 13.72 10.42
CA ALA A 225 -2.53 14.98 10.87
C ALA A 225 -1.56 15.89 11.64
N TYR A 226 -0.43 15.35 12.11
CA TYR A 226 0.57 16.07 12.92
C TYR A 226 1.86 16.37 12.16
N PHE A 227 1.99 15.90 10.92
CA PHE A 227 3.08 16.28 10.05
C PHE A 227 2.89 17.70 9.49
N GLN A 228 3.98 18.33 9.05
CA GLN A 228 3.93 19.67 8.45
C GLN A 228 4.44 19.61 7.00
N PRO A 229 3.57 19.93 6.03
CA PRO A 229 2.10 20.14 6.15
C PRO A 229 1.35 18.84 6.47
N PRO A 230 0.13 18.94 7.00
CA PRO A 230 -0.68 17.77 7.35
C PRO A 230 -1.23 17.09 6.08
#